data_2ce1c8e82ec879e9ba85819326549ce7
#
_entry.id   2ce1c8e82ec879e9ba85819326549ce7
#
_cell.length_a   1.000
_cell.length_b   1.000
_cell.length_c   1.000
_cell.angle_alpha   90.00
_cell.angle_beta   90.00
_cell.angle_gamma   90.00
#
_symmetry.space_group_name_H-M   'P 1'
#
loop_
_entity.id
_entity.type
_entity.pdbx_description
1 polymer ?
#
loop_
_entity_poly.entity_id
_entity_poly.type
_entity_poly.pdbx_seq_one_letter_code
_entity_poly.pdbx_strand_id
1 'polypeptide(L)'
;MMPDLNFELAVASFNYAEHGVLELAKNRFEDDAAFYRSAVSEFSGVLLLQTCGRIEILVHGLRENLEAFLSREGRGGFVFFEGVDVLRHLGNLAAGTESMIVGEDQILGQMKSALLAAEKFCGADVIISAAFQTAINLGVYVRQNTAINRGAVSLGSAAVSLAESEIGNLSGKNILVVGGGEMGRLVAKSLAEKNLRAIYVTNRTYENAVKIAADVGGRAMHLDQLYPCIALSDVVISCTAAPHEIIKKEALAAVME
;
A
#
# COMPACT_ATOMS: atom_id res chain seq x y z
N MET A 1 15.90 24.16 27.58
CA MET A 1 16.40 24.54 26.25
C MET A 1 16.93 23.25 25.66
N MET A 2 16.14 22.60 24.78
CA MET A 2 16.65 21.44 24.04
C MET A 2 17.75 21.95 23.11
N PRO A 3 18.90 21.27 22.96
CA PRO A 3 19.85 21.64 21.96
C PRO A 3 19.17 21.64 20.60
N ASP A 4 19.46 22.61 19.73
CA ASP A 4 19.09 22.61 18.34
C ASP A 4 19.75 21.36 17.71
N LEU A 5 19.01 20.26 17.74
CA LEU A 5 19.35 19.04 17.02
C LEU A 5 19.05 19.32 15.55
N ASN A 6 19.99 20.00 14.90
CA ASN A 6 19.94 20.24 13.47
C ASN A 6 20.26 18.93 12.76
N PHE A 7 19.28 18.02 12.76
CA PHE A 7 19.36 16.82 11.94
C PHE A 7 19.07 17.25 10.50
N GLU A 8 20.05 17.10 9.64
CA GLU A 8 19.83 17.22 8.20
C GLU A 8 19.02 16.04 7.68
N LEU A 9 17.77 15.93 8.13
CA LEU A 9 16.81 14.96 7.67
C LEU A 9 15.65 15.66 6.97
N ALA A 10 15.30 15.15 5.80
CA ALA A 10 14.12 15.58 5.06
C ALA A 10 13.30 14.37 4.55
N VAL A 11 11.99 14.53 4.52
CA VAL A 11 11.05 13.57 3.90
C VAL A 11 10.24 14.29 2.84
N ALA A 12 10.13 13.69 1.66
CA ALA A 12 9.14 14.01 0.66
C ALA A 12 8.03 12.96 0.74
N SER A 13 6.82 13.38 1.08
CA SER A 13 5.62 12.54 1.21
C SER A 13 4.63 12.84 0.10
N PHE A 14 4.11 11.82 -0.54
CA PHE A 14 3.03 11.90 -1.52
C PHE A 14 1.98 10.84 -1.20
N ASN A 15 0.73 11.25 -0.98
CA ASN A 15 -0.34 10.31 -0.66
C ASN A 15 -1.53 10.48 -1.62
N TYR A 16 -2.25 9.37 -1.86
CA TYR A 16 -3.38 9.33 -2.79
C TYR A 16 -4.59 10.15 -2.33
N ALA A 17 -4.76 10.36 -1.02
CA ALA A 17 -5.92 11.07 -0.47
C ALA A 17 -5.90 12.55 -0.85
N GLU A 18 -4.71 13.13 -1.00
CA GLU A 18 -4.53 14.53 -1.42
C GLU A 18 -4.52 14.68 -2.96
N HIS A 19 -3.99 13.69 -3.69
CA HIS A 19 -3.67 13.83 -5.11
C HIS A 19 -4.39 12.84 -6.04
N GLY A 20 -5.05 11.82 -5.48
CA GLY A 20 -5.69 10.77 -6.26
C GLY A 20 -4.72 9.70 -6.79
N VAL A 21 -5.28 8.56 -7.19
CA VAL A 21 -4.51 7.35 -7.56
C VAL A 21 -3.69 7.55 -8.84
N LEU A 22 -4.21 8.33 -9.81
CA LEU A 22 -3.52 8.55 -11.09
C LEU A 22 -2.24 9.38 -10.91
N GLU A 23 -2.28 10.40 -10.07
CA GLU A 23 -1.10 11.24 -9.78
C GLU A 23 -0.09 10.47 -8.94
N LEU A 24 -0.54 9.65 -7.99
CA LEU A 24 0.34 8.75 -7.25
C LEU A 24 1.07 7.79 -8.21
N ALA A 25 0.37 7.20 -9.18
CA ALA A 25 0.97 6.30 -10.15
C ALA A 25 2.07 6.96 -10.99
N LYS A 26 1.88 8.23 -11.40
CA LYS A 26 2.88 9.00 -12.15
C LYS A 26 4.15 9.28 -11.34
N ASN A 27 4.01 9.47 -10.03
CA ASN A 27 5.13 9.76 -9.13
C ASN A 27 5.89 8.50 -8.66
N ARG A 28 5.40 7.30 -8.95
CA ARG A 28 6.08 6.04 -8.56
C ARG A 28 7.39 5.84 -9.31
N PHE A 29 8.36 5.28 -8.62
CA PHE A 29 9.58 4.77 -9.23
C PHE A 29 9.35 3.32 -9.63
N GLU A 30 9.52 3.02 -10.92
CA GLU A 30 9.26 1.66 -11.46
C GLU A 30 10.41 0.69 -11.14
N ASP A 31 11.63 1.22 -10.99
CA ASP A 31 12.84 0.46 -10.67
C ASP A 31 13.53 1.04 -9.44
N ASP A 32 13.36 0.38 -8.30
CA ASP A 32 14.00 0.75 -7.03
C ASP A 32 15.53 0.79 -7.17
N ALA A 33 16.14 -0.13 -7.93
CA ALA A 33 17.59 -0.15 -8.11
C ALA A 33 18.08 1.08 -8.90
N ALA A 34 17.31 1.55 -9.89
CA ALA A 34 17.61 2.77 -10.61
C ALA A 34 17.48 3.99 -9.71
N PHE A 35 16.41 4.07 -8.90
CA PHE A 35 16.24 5.12 -7.89
C PHE A 35 17.43 5.18 -6.94
N TYR A 36 17.78 4.06 -6.31
CA TYR A 36 18.89 4.05 -5.35
C TYR A 36 20.24 4.39 -5.99
N ARG A 37 20.54 3.92 -7.22
CA ARG A 37 21.76 4.30 -7.94
C ARG A 37 21.90 5.81 -8.14
N SER A 38 20.80 6.49 -8.46
CA SER A 38 20.77 7.95 -8.61
C SER A 38 20.89 8.64 -7.25
N ALA A 39 20.08 8.24 -6.28
CA ALA A 39 19.96 8.94 -5.01
C ALA A 39 21.20 8.81 -4.09
N VAL A 40 21.88 7.65 -4.04
CA VAL A 40 23.07 7.46 -3.19
C VAL A 40 24.28 8.27 -3.63
N SER A 41 24.26 8.82 -4.84
CA SER A 41 25.32 9.75 -5.30
C SER A 41 25.11 11.18 -4.80
N GLU A 42 23.92 11.51 -4.29
CA GLU A 42 23.53 12.88 -3.89
C GLU A 42 23.28 13.01 -2.38
N PHE A 43 22.89 11.93 -1.71
CA PHE A 43 22.55 11.93 -0.29
C PHE A 43 23.45 10.98 0.49
N SER A 44 23.80 11.38 1.72
CA SER A 44 24.55 10.52 2.65
C SER A 44 23.76 9.27 3.04
N GLY A 45 22.44 9.37 3.08
CA GLY A 45 21.51 8.30 3.29
C GLY A 45 20.18 8.56 2.59
N VAL A 46 19.54 7.52 2.08
CA VAL A 46 18.23 7.59 1.42
C VAL A 46 17.44 6.32 1.65
N LEU A 47 16.12 6.46 1.83
CA LEU A 47 15.18 5.36 1.93
C LEU A 47 13.92 5.69 1.14
N LEU A 48 13.47 4.75 0.31
CA LEU A 48 12.24 4.82 -0.47
C LEU A 48 11.21 3.83 0.11
N LEU A 49 10.06 4.34 0.52
CA LEU A 49 8.87 3.55 0.84
C LEU A 49 7.79 3.83 -0.19
N GLN A 50 7.36 2.81 -0.93
CA GLN A 50 6.26 2.89 -1.88
C GLN A 50 5.20 1.84 -1.54
N THR A 51 3.97 2.29 -1.33
CA THR A 51 2.81 1.42 -1.09
C THR A 51 1.71 1.70 -2.11
N CYS A 52 0.59 1.00 -2.06
CA CYS A 52 -0.55 1.31 -2.94
C CYS A 52 -1.13 2.72 -2.73
N GLY A 53 -0.92 3.34 -1.55
CA GLY A 53 -1.52 4.61 -1.18
C GLY A 53 -0.54 5.76 -0.98
N ARG A 54 0.79 5.53 -1.01
CA ARG A 54 1.77 6.60 -0.75
C ARG A 54 3.16 6.32 -1.29
N ILE A 55 3.94 7.39 -1.40
CA ILE A 55 5.38 7.39 -1.65
C ILE A 55 6.02 8.26 -0.57
N GLU A 56 6.99 7.72 0.14
CA GLU A 56 7.80 8.43 1.13
C GLU A 56 9.27 8.29 0.75
N ILE A 57 9.98 9.42 0.66
CA ILE A 57 11.41 9.46 0.38
C ILE A 57 12.07 10.17 1.53
N LEU A 58 12.74 9.42 2.39
CA LEU A 58 13.54 9.95 3.50
C LEU A 58 14.99 10.09 3.05
N VAL A 59 15.59 11.25 3.29
CA VAL A 59 17.00 11.49 3.02
C VAL A 59 17.73 12.02 4.24
N HIS A 60 19.01 11.64 4.38
CA HIS A 60 19.97 12.34 5.19
C HIS A 60 20.62 13.40 4.33
N GLY A 61 20.10 14.61 4.40
CA GLY A 61 20.42 15.75 3.57
C GLY A 61 19.36 16.86 3.69
N LEU A 62 19.62 17.97 3.02
CA LEU A 62 18.75 19.15 3.04
C LEU A 62 17.52 18.94 2.15
N ARG A 63 16.42 19.55 2.54
CA ARG A 63 15.15 19.55 1.81
C ARG A 63 15.31 20.08 0.37
N GLU A 64 16.04 21.19 0.21
CA GLU A 64 16.23 21.83 -1.09
C GLU A 64 16.89 20.86 -2.09
N ASN A 65 17.82 20.02 -1.61
CA ASN A 65 18.46 19.01 -2.44
C ASN A 65 17.47 17.92 -2.84
N LEU A 66 16.57 17.51 -1.93
CA LEU A 66 15.52 16.53 -2.22
C LEU A 66 14.50 17.08 -3.22
N GLU A 67 14.08 18.34 -3.08
CA GLU A 67 13.20 19.02 -4.05
C GLU A 67 13.85 19.10 -5.44
N ALA A 68 15.13 19.47 -5.50
CA ALA A 68 15.88 19.54 -6.75
C ALA A 68 16.04 18.17 -7.40
N PHE A 69 16.32 17.12 -6.60
CA PHE A 69 16.40 15.73 -7.06
C PHE A 69 15.07 15.30 -7.70
N LEU A 70 13.94 15.44 -6.99
CA LEU A 70 12.63 15.07 -7.48
C LEU A 70 12.20 15.82 -8.74
N SER A 71 12.54 17.13 -8.81
CA SER A 71 12.25 17.94 -9.99
C SER A 71 13.01 17.44 -11.23
N ARG A 72 14.27 17.02 -11.08
CA ARG A 72 15.06 16.43 -12.17
C ARG A 72 14.53 15.07 -12.62
N GLU A 73 13.98 14.29 -11.67
CA GLU A 73 13.29 13.02 -11.97
C GLU A 73 11.89 13.24 -12.57
N GLY A 74 11.47 14.49 -12.80
CA GLY A 74 10.15 14.84 -13.35
C GLY A 74 8.99 14.55 -12.39
N ARG A 75 9.24 14.60 -11.08
CA ARG A 75 8.28 14.29 -10.02
C ARG A 75 7.95 15.54 -9.22
N GLY A 76 6.70 15.66 -8.77
CA GLY A 76 6.25 16.85 -8.05
C GLY A 76 4.98 16.62 -7.24
N GLY A 77 4.55 17.68 -6.52
CA GLY A 77 3.36 17.63 -5.66
C GLY A 77 3.60 16.98 -4.30
N PHE A 78 4.86 16.78 -3.90
CA PHE A 78 5.20 16.24 -2.58
C PHE A 78 5.03 17.29 -1.49
N VAL A 79 4.59 16.85 -0.32
CA VAL A 79 4.68 17.58 0.94
C VAL A 79 6.03 17.26 1.58
N PHE A 80 6.70 18.27 2.13
CA PHE A 80 8.04 18.10 2.71
C PHE A 80 8.02 18.31 4.21
N PHE A 81 8.75 17.46 4.92
CA PHE A 81 9.03 17.56 6.35
C PHE A 81 10.54 17.65 6.57
N GLU A 82 10.96 18.37 7.63
CA GLU A 82 12.37 18.60 7.96
C GLU A 82 12.62 18.45 9.47
N GLY A 83 13.82 18.07 9.82
CA GLY A 83 14.27 18.01 11.21
C GLY A 83 13.37 17.16 12.09
N VAL A 84 12.85 17.73 13.19
CA VAL A 84 11.99 17.02 14.16
C VAL A 84 10.64 16.62 13.57
N ASP A 85 10.13 17.35 12.57
CA ASP A 85 8.86 17.02 11.93
C ASP A 85 8.95 15.74 11.10
N VAL A 86 10.15 15.38 10.59
CA VAL A 86 10.42 14.07 10.00
C VAL A 86 10.11 12.95 11.00
N LEU A 87 10.63 13.05 12.21
CA LEU A 87 10.42 12.01 13.24
C LEU A 87 8.94 11.91 13.65
N ARG A 88 8.25 13.04 13.73
CA ARG A 88 6.80 13.07 14.00
C ARG A 88 6.02 12.41 12.87
N HIS A 89 6.30 12.76 11.62
CA HIS A 89 5.67 12.17 10.44
C HIS A 89 5.91 10.66 10.37
N LEU A 90 7.15 10.20 10.49
CA LEU A 90 7.48 8.77 10.49
C LEU A 90 6.82 8.02 11.66
N GLY A 91 6.68 8.66 12.83
CA GLY A 91 5.98 8.11 13.98
C GLY A 91 4.48 7.92 13.73
N ASN A 92 3.83 8.93 13.17
CA ASN A 92 2.42 8.88 12.75
C ASN A 92 2.20 7.81 11.68
N LEU A 93 3.08 7.78 10.69
CA LEU A 93 3.07 6.77 9.63
C LEU A 93 3.15 5.35 10.22
N ALA A 94 4.13 5.11 11.08
CA ALA A 94 4.33 3.81 11.74
C ALA A 94 3.17 3.42 12.66
N ALA A 95 2.57 4.40 13.35
CA ALA A 95 1.37 4.18 14.16
C ALA A 95 0.14 3.84 13.30
N GLY A 96 0.15 4.19 12.01
CA GLY A 96 -0.97 3.99 11.10
C GLY A 96 -2.05 5.06 11.23
N THR A 97 -1.77 6.20 11.87
CA THR A 97 -2.73 7.31 12.00
C THR A 97 -2.98 8.04 10.69
N GLU A 98 -2.03 7.95 9.76
CA GLU A 98 -2.11 8.53 8.41
C GLU A 98 -2.49 7.50 7.33
N SER A 99 -2.83 6.28 7.74
CA SER A 99 -3.29 5.24 6.83
C SER A 99 -4.77 5.43 6.48
N MET A 100 -5.20 4.94 5.30
CA MET A 100 -6.60 4.94 4.89
C MET A 100 -7.50 4.26 5.93
N ILE A 101 -6.99 3.22 6.54
CA ILE A 101 -7.59 2.55 7.69
C ILE A 101 -6.68 2.81 8.89
N VAL A 102 -7.15 3.66 9.79
CA VAL A 102 -6.38 4.04 10.98
C VAL A 102 -6.01 2.80 11.80
N GLY A 103 -4.71 2.66 12.09
CA GLY A 103 -4.20 1.56 12.89
C GLY A 103 -3.99 0.25 12.14
N GLU A 104 -4.06 0.21 10.81
CA GLU A 104 -3.73 -1.00 10.04
C GLU A 104 -2.31 -1.51 10.34
N ASP A 105 -2.11 -2.83 10.28
CA ASP A 105 -0.81 -3.43 10.61
C ASP A 105 0.14 -3.53 9.41
N GLN A 106 -0.35 -3.36 8.17
CA GLN A 106 0.43 -3.55 6.95
C GLN A 106 1.58 -2.55 6.83
N ILE A 107 1.36 -1.30 7.24
CA ILE A 107 2.37 -0.24 7.16
C ILE A 107 3.67 -0.61 7.89
N LEU A 108 3.60 -1.28 9.04
CA LEU A 108 4.80 -1.73 9.75
C LEU A 108 5.60 -2.76 8.96
N GLY A 109 4.92 -3.69 8.29
CA GLY A 109 5.55 -4.65 7.39
C GLY A 109 6.20 -3.98 6.19
N GLN A 110 5.52 -3.01 5.59
CA GLN A 110 6.01 -2.22 4.45
C GLN A 110 7.22 -1.37 4.85
N MET A 111 7.19 -0.72 6.01
CA MET A 111 8.33 0.03 6.54
C MET A 111 9.54 -0.87 6.76
N LYS A 112 9.37 -2.05 7.38
CA LYS A 112 10.47 -3.01 7.55
C LYS A 112 11.06 -3.44 6.21
N SER A 113 10.22 -3.72 5.21
CA SER A 113 10.66 -4.10 3.87
C SER A 113 11.42 -2.96 3.17
N ALA A 114 10.97 -1.71 3.34
CA ALA A 114 11.64 -0.55 2.79
C ALA A 114 13.03 -0.32 3.41
N LEU A 115 13.17 -0.52 4.72
CA LEU A 115 14.47 -0.43 5.40
C LEU A 115 15.44 -1.51 4.87
N LEU A 116 14.98 -2.75 4.77
CA LEU A 116 15.80 -3.85 4.20
C LEU A 116 16.20 -3.57 2.74
N ALA A 117 15.31 -2.97 1.94
CA ALA A 117 15.62 -2.57 0.57
C ALA A 117 16.68 -1.45 0.55
N ALA A 118 16.56 -0.43 1.40
CA ALA A 118 17.54 0.64 1.51
C ALA A 118 18.93 0.09 1.92
N GLU A 119 18.99 -0.82 2.90
CA GLU A 119 20.23 -1.50 3.30
C GLU A 119 20.84 -2.29 2.13
N LYS A 120 20.03 -3.06 1.41
CA LYS A 120 20.47 -3.86 0.24
C LYS A 120 21.08 -3.01 -0.85
N PHE A 121 20.56 -1.82 -1.08
CA PHE A 121 21.04 -0.90 -2.13
C PHE A 121 22.04 0.14 -1.60
N CYS A 122 22.58 -0.04 -0.38
CA CYS A 122 23.52 0.89 0.26
C CYS A 122 22.95 2.32 0.43
N GLY A 123 21.63 2.46 0.46
CA GLY A 123 20.96 3.74 0.71
C GLY A 123 20.84 4.08 2.19
N ALA A 124 20.75 3.10 3.07
CA ALA A 124 20.57 3.34 4.50
C ALA A 124 21.92 3.57 5.19
N ASP A 125 22.17 4.80 5.62
CA ASP A 125 23.22 5.11 6.57
C ASP A 125 22.76 4.92 8.03
N VAL A 126 23.62 5.21 8.99
CA VAL A 126 23.32 5.05 10.43
C VAL A 126 22.16 5.95 10.85
N ILE A 127 22.05 7.16 10.31
CA ILE A 127 21.00 8.14 10.66
C ILE A 127 19.65 7.69 10.11
N ILE A 128 19.57 7.32 8.82
CA ILE A 128 18.37 6.79 8.18
C ILE A 128 17.90 5.53 8.92
N SER A 129 18.82 4.58 9.18
CA SER A 129 18.49 3.33 9.86
C SER A 129 17.96 3.58 11.28
N ALA A 130 18.59 4.47 12.05
CA ALA A 130 18.17 4.80 13.41
C ALA A 130 16.80 5.50 13.43
N ALA A 131 16.58 6.50 12.58
CA ALA A 131 15.32 7.24 12.50
C ALA A 131 14.15 6.30 12.13
N PHE A 132 14.35 5.49 11.09
CA PHE A 132 13.30 4.62 10.58
C PHE A 132 13.01 3.44 11.53
N GLN A 133 14.05 2.84 12.13
CA GLN A 133 13.87 1.79 13.14
C GLN A 133 13.18 2.32 14.40
N THR A 134 13.49 3.56 14.82
CA THR A 134 12.82 4.21 15.96
C THR A 134 11.33 4.41 15.67
N ALA A 135 10.98 4.85 14.47
CA ALA A 135 9.58 4.97 14.06
C ALA A 135 8.86 3.62 14.06
N ILE A 136 9.48 2.56 13.53
CA ILE A 136 8.93 1.20 13.54
C ILE A 136 8.67 0.74 14.98
N ASN A 137 9.65 0.94 15.89
CA ASN A 137 9.52 0.57 17.30
C ASN A 137 8.39 1.36 17.98
N LEU A 138 8.25 2.66 17.68
CA LEU A 138 7.15 3.50 18.16
C LEU A 138 5.80 2.97 17.66
N GLY A 139 5.69 2.60 16.39
CA GLY A 139 4.46 2.02 15.82
C GLY A 139 4.06 0.71 16.50
N VAL A 140 5.03 -0.14 16.84
CA VAL A 140 4.80 -1.36 17.65
C VAL A 140 4.33 -1.00 19.05
N TYR A 141 5.02 -0.05 19.72
CA TYR A 141 4.66 0.39 21.07
C TYR A 141 3.25 0.96 21.14
N VAL A 142 2.87 1.80 20.18
CA VAL A 142 1.52 2.38 20.09
C VAL A 142 0.45 1.29 20.02
N ARG A 143 0.65 0.27 19.17
CA ARG A 143 -0.31 -0.85 19.03
C ARG A 143 -0.41 -1.71 20.29
N GLN A 144 0.68 -1.89 21.00
CA GLN A 144 0.68 -2.67 22.25
C GLN A 144 0.04 -1.91 23.43
N ASN A 145 0.12 -0.58 23.45
CA ASN A 145 -0.27 0.24 24.59
C ASN A 145 -1.54 1.07 24.36
N THR A 146 -2.15 0.99 23.18
CA THR A 146 -3.40 1.69 22.85
C THR A 146 -4.41 0.73 22.20
N ALA A 147 -5.59 1.24 21.92
CA ALA A 147 -6.62 0.50 21.18
C ALA A 147 -6.61 0.83 19.67
N ILE A 148 -5.54 1.43 19.13
CA ILE A 148 -5.52 1.96 17.75
C ILE A 148 -5.78 0.89 16.68
N ASN A 149 -5.36 -0.35 16.92
CA ASN A 149 -5.59 -1.49 16.03
C ASN A 149 -6.73 -2.42 16.51
N ARG A 150 -7.42 -2.09 17.64
CA ARG A 150 -8.55 -2.88 18.11
C ARG A 150 -9.77 -2.56 17.24
N GLY A 151 -10.18 -3.53 16.42
CA GLY A 151 -11.22 -3.33 15.42
C GLY A 151 -10.71 -2.63 14.16
N ALA A 152 -9.40 -2.39 14.03
CA ALA A 152 -8.78 -1.98 12.78
C ALA A 152 -9.04 -3.06 11.75
N VAL A 153 -9.91 -2.72 10.83
CA VAL A 153 -10.36 -3.55 9.74
C VAL A 153 -9.24 -3.49 8.71
N SER A 154 -8.68 -4.63 8.30
CA SER A 154 -7.79 -4.61 7.13
C SER A 154 -8.57 -4.08 5.92
N LEU A 155 -7.89 -3.53 4.91
CA LEU A 155 -8.57 -3.16 3.64
C LEU A 155 -9.42 -4.31 3.08
N GLY A 156 -8.96 -5.55 3.28
CA GLY A 156 -9.73 -6.74 2.91
C GLY A 156 -11.04 -6.88 3.67
N SER A 157 -11.01 -6.75 5.00
CA SER A 157 -12.23 -6.82 5.80
C SER A 157 -13.12 -5.58 5.66
N ALA A 158 -12.54 -4.39 5.40
CA ALA A 158 -13.32 -3.19 5.07
C ALA A 158 -14.12 -3.36 3.77
N ALA A 159 -13.50 -3.92 2.73
CA ALA A 159 -14.19 -4.21 1.48
C ALA A 159 -15.33 -5.22 1.67
N VAL A 160 -15.13 -6.24 2.52
CA VAL A 160 -16.16 -7.21 2.87
C VAL A 160 -17.30 -6.56 3.65
N SER A 161 -16.97 -5.72 4.65
CA SER A 161 -17.98 -4.99 5.44
C SER A 161 -18.78 -4.02 4.58
N LEU A 162 -18.13 -3.34 3.61
CA LEU A 162 -18.82 -2.51 2.64
C LEU A 162 -19.80 -3.33 1.79
N ALA A 163 -19.38 -4.48 1.28
CA ALA A 163 -20.27 -5.37 0.54
C ALA A 163 -21.47 -5.81 1.40
N GLU A 164 -21.25 -6.13 2.68
CA GLU A 164 -22.34 -6.47 3.62
C GLU A 164 -23.28 -5.29 3.89
N SER A 165 -22.77 -4.05 3.91
CA SER A 165 -23.61 -2.85 4.10
C SER A 165 -24.51 -2.58 2.89
N GLU A 166 -24.05 -2.89 1.67
CA GLU A 166 -24.76 -2.61 0.43
C GLU A 166 -25.79 -3.69 0.09
N ILE A 167 -25.44 -4.96 0.24
CA ILE A 167 -26.30 -6.07 -0.19
C ILE A 167 -26.78 -6.97 0.96
N GLY A 168 -26.45 -6.65 2.19
CA GLY A 168 -26.80 -7.44 3.38
C GLY A 168 -25.90 -8.65 3.57
N ASN A 169 -26.44 -9.72 4.16
CA ASN A 169 -25.70 -10.93 4.49
C ASN A 169 -25.11 -11.60 3.23
N LEU A 170 -23.80 -11.83 3.24
CA LEU A 170 -23.10 -12.51 2.14
C LEU A 170 -23.24 -14.03 2.15
N SER A 171 -23.91 -14.63 3.15
CA SER A 171 -24.12 -16.07 3.22
C SER A 171 -24.83 -16.59 1.97
N GLY A 172 -24.28 -17.64 1.36
CA GLY A 172 -24.80 -18.23 0.13
C GLY A 172 -24.53 -17.44 -1.15
N LYS A 173 -23.82 -16.31 -1.08
CA LYS A 173 -23.48 -15.47 -2.21
C LYS A 173 -22.22 -15.95 -2.96
N ASN A 174 -22.13 -15.60 -4.23
CA ASN A 174 -20.95 -15.80 -5.07
C ASN A 174 -20.15 -14.48 -5.10
N ILE A 175 -18.88 -14.52 -4.78
CA ILE A 175 -18.01 -13.36 -4.77
C ILE A 175 -16.86 -13.55 -5.76
N LEU A 176 -16.56 -12.53 -6.56
CA LEU A 176 -15.42 -12.51 -7.46
C LEU A 176 -14.36 -11.53 -6.93
N VAL A 177 -13.14 -12.01 -6.74
CA VAL A 177 -11.96 -11.21 -6.44
C VAL A 177 -11.11 -11.09 -7.71
N VAL A 178 -10.93 -9.88 -8.20
CA VAL A 178 -10.13 -9.56 -9.39
C VAL A 178 -8.79 -8.96 -8.93
N GLY A 179 -7.71 -9.72 -9.13
CA GLY A 179 -6.36 -9.33 -8.72
C GLY A 179 -5.77 -10.29 -7.68
N GLY A 180 -4.58 -10.81 -7.99
CA GLY A 180 -3.87 -11.83 -7.22
C GLY A 180 -2.66 -11.27 -6.44
N GLY A 181 -2.64 -9.96 -6.16
CA GLY A 181 -1.66 -9.32 -5.30
C GLY A 181 -1.97 -9.50 -3.81
N GLU A 182 -1.18 -8.82 -2.97
CA GLU A 182 -1.33 -8.86 -1.51
C GLU A 182 -2.75 -8.46 -1.07
N MET A 183 -3.32 -7.40 -1.67
CA MET A 183 -4.67 -6.93 -1.37
C MET A 183 -5.74 -7.95 -1.73
N GLY A 184 -5.65 -8.57 -2.92
CA GLY A 184 -6.58 -9.62 -3.32
C GLY A 184 -6.54 -10.82 -2.38
N ARG A 185 -5.36 -11.17 -1.88
CA ARG A 185 -5.20 -12.24 -0.88
C ARG A 185 -5.86 -11.91 0.46
N LEU A 186 -5.73 -10.66 0.93
CA LEU A 186 -6.35 -10.21 2.18
C LEU A 186 -7.88 -10.19 2.08
N VAL A 187 -8.41 -9.67 0.96
CA VAL A 187 -9.85 -9.72 0.67
C VAL A 187 -10.35 -11.16 0.65
N ALA A 188 -9.68 -12.05 -0.09
CA ALA A 188 -10.08 -13.45 -0.19
C ALA A 188 -10.07 -14.15 1.18
N LYS A 189 -9.06 -13.88 2.04
CA LYS A 189 -9.03 -14.41 3.41
C LYS A 189 -10.18 -13.91 4.27
N SER A 190 -10.50 -12.61 4.22
CA SER A 190 -11.64 -12.04 4.94
C SER A 190 -12.97 -12.61 4.46
N LEU A 191 -13.08 -12.94 3.18
CA LEU A 191 -14.24 -13.61 2.59
C LEU A 191 -14.35 -15.08 3.02
N ALA A 192 -13.24 -15.79 3.21
CA ALA A 192 -13.23 -17.19 3.61
C ALA A 192 -13.87 -17.43 5.00
N GLU A 193 -13.92 -16.40 5.84
CA GLU A 193 -14.59 -16.42 7.15
C GLU A 193 -16.12 -16.30 7.04
N LYS A 194 -16.65 -15.97 5.85
CA LYS A 194 -18.06 -15.84 5.59
C LYS A 194 -18.61 -17.15 5.00
N ASN A 195 -19.85 -17.48 5.30
CA ASN A 195 -20.50 -18.69 4.77
C ASN A 195 -20.95 -18.47 3.30
N LEU A 196 -19.99 -18.30 2.39
CA LEU A 196 -20.21 -18.02 0.98
C LEU A 196 -20.56 -19.29 0.19
N ARG A 197 -21.28 -19.14 -0.92
CA ARG A 197 -21.51 -20.23 -1.87
C ARG A 197 -20.27 -20.54 -2.70
N ALA A 198 -19.57 -19.49 -3.16
CA ALA A 198 -18.30 -19.61 -3.87
C ALA A 198 -17.48 -18.33 -3.79
N ILE A 199 -16.15 -18.48 -3.77
CA ILE A 199 -15.17 -17.42 -3.97
C ILE A 199 -14.46 -17.73 -5.28
N TYR A 200 -14.62 -16.85 -6.27
CA TYR A 200 -13.85 -16.89 -7.52
C TYR A 200 -12.69 -15.94 -7.41
N VAL A 201 -11.53 -16.34 -7.91
CA VAL A 201 -10.33 -15.50 -7.95
C VAL A 201 -9.81 -15.47 -9.37
N THR A 202 -9.62 -14.28 -9.93
CA THR A 202 -8.98 -14.11 -11.24
C THR A 202 -7.78 -13.18 -11.15
N ASN A 203 -6.75 -13.45 -11.94
CA ASN A 203 -5.54 -12.63 -12.02
C ASN A 203 -4.90 -12.74 -13.40
N ARG A 204 -4.12 -11.72 -13.79
CA ARG A 204 -3.32 -11.74 -15.04
C ARG A 204 -2.41 -12.98 -15.09
N THR A 205 -1.73 -13.27 -13.99
CA THR A 205 -0.93 -14.50 -13.81
C THR A 205 -1.79 -15.53 -13.13
N TYR A 206 -2.26 -16.55 -13.86
CA TYR A 206 -3.21 -17.55 -13.37
C TYR A 206 -2.73 -18.29 -12.13
N GLU A 207 -1.43 -18.60 -12.06
CA GLU A 207 -0.81 -19.27 -10.90
C GLU A 207 -1.00 -18.52 -9.60
N ASN A 208 -1.06 -17.19 -9.63
CA ASN A 208 -1.34 -16.39 -8.45
C ASN A 208 -2.81 -16.52 -8.02
N ALA A 209 -3.73 -16.59 -8.96
CA ALA A 209 -5.13 -16.86 -8.66
C ALA A 209 -5.32 -18.26 -8.05
N VAL A 210 -4.60 -19.27 -8.56
CA VAL A 210 -4.61 -20.64 -8.03
C VAL A 210 -4.13 -20.68 -6.59
N LYS A 211 -3.03 -19.99 -6.26
CA LYS A 211 -2.50 -19.95 -4.89
C LYS A 211 -3.51 -19.35 -3.91
N ILE A 212 -4.10 -18.21 -4.26
CA ILE A 212 -5.10 -17.56 -3.40
C ILE A 212 -6.36 -18.42 -3.26
N ALA A 213 -6.85 -18.97 -4.37
CA ALA A 213 -8.02 -19.83 -4.34
C ALA A 213 -7.80 -21.07 -3.46
N ALA A 214 -6.63 -21.69 -3.52
CA ALA A 214 -6.26 -22.80 -2.64
C ALA A 214 -6.25 -22.41 -1.16
N ASP A 215 -5.73 -21.22 -0.82
CA ASP A 215 -5.67 -20.73 0.56
C ASP A 215 -7.05 -20.50 1.19
N VAL A 216 -8.09 -20.24 0.38
CA VAL A 216 -9.42 -19.84 0.85
C VAL A 216 -10.55 -20.83 0.47
N GLY A 217 -10.20 -21.97 -0.10
CA GLY A 217 -11.21 -22.94 -0.57
C GLY A 217 -12.05 -22.43 -1.76
N GLY A 218 -11.50 -21.48 -2.51
CA GLY A 218 -12.13 -20.84 -3.66
C GLY A 218 -11.83 -21.55 -4.99
N ARG A 219 -12.18 -20.89 -6.09
CA ARG A 219 -11.93 -21.35 -7.46
C ARG A 219 -11.13 -20.33 -8.25
N ALA A 220 -9.99 -20.73 -8.81
CA ALA A 220 -9.24 -19.90 -9.72
C ALA A 220 -9.89 -19.88 -11.11
N MET A 221 -9.97 -18.69 -11.71
CA MET A 221 -10.53 -18.49 -13.05
C MET A 221 -9.47 -17.75 -13.91
N HIS A 222 -9.42 -18.08 -15.19
CA HIS A 222 -8.58 -17.32 -16.14
C HIS A 222 -9.14 -15.92 -16.37
N LEU A 223 -8.28 -14.95 -16.68
CA LEU A 223 -8.70 -13.55 -16.85
C LEU A 223 -9.59 -13.35 -18.08
N ASP A 224 -9.49 -14.18 -19.10
CA ASP A 224 -10.37 -14.18 -20.27
C ASP A 224 -11.83 -14.59 -19.94
N GLN A 225 -12.03 -15.24 -18.78
CA GLN A 225 -13.35 -15.60 -18.23
C GLN A 225 -13.91 -14.51 -17.29
N LEU A 226 -13.30 -13.31 -17.25
CA LEU A 226 -13.68 -12.26 -16.30
C LEU A 226 -15.17 -11.93 -16.36
N TYR A 227 -15.70 -11.61 -17.54
CA TYR A 227 -17.11 -11.22 -17.68
C TYR A 227 -18.12 -12.35 -17.43
N PRO A 228 -17.91 -13.57 -17.90
CA PRO A 228 -18.69 -14.73 -17.43
C PRO A 228 -18.66 -14.91 -15.91
N CYS A 229 -17.52 -14.66 -15.24
CA CYS A 229 -17.45 -14.72 -13.78
C CYS A 229 -18.18 -13.55 -13.10
N ILE A 230 -18.13 -12.34 -13.67
CA ILE A 230 -18.90 -11.20 -13.19
C ILE A 230 -20.41 -11.54 -13.22
N ALA A 231 -20.90 -12.06 -14.34
CA ALA A 231 -22.31 -12.44 -14.48
C ALA A 231 -22.79 -13.49 -13.48
N LEU A 232 -21.88 -14.32 -12.97
CA LEU A 232 -22.17 -15.36 -11.96
C LEU A 232 -22.04 -14.85 -10.52
N SER A 233 -21.55 -13.65 -10.31
CA SER A 233 -21.17 -13.12 -9.00
C SER A 233 -22.19 -12.11 -8.49
N ASP A 234 -22.51 -12.19 -7.21
CA ASP A 234 -23.35 -11.20 -6.52
C ASP A 234 -22.53 -9.94 -6.15
N VAL A 235 -21.21 -10.11 -5.92
CA VAL A 235 -20.26 -9.03 -5.60
C VAL A 235 -18.96 -9.24 -6.37
N VAL A 236 -18.40 -8.14 -6.86
CA VAL A 236 -17.07 -8.10 -7.48
C VAL A 236 -16.18 -7.13 -6.70
N ILE A 237 -15.03 -7.61 -6.21
CA ILE A 237 -14.03 -6.80 -5.52
C ILE A 237 -12.75 -6.78 -6.36
N SER A 238 -12.43 -5.61 -6.92
CA SER A 238 -11.23 -5.44 -7.75
C SER A 238 -10.06 -4.89 -6.94
N CYS A 239 -8.96 -5.63 -6.92
CA CYS A 239 -7.72 -5.37 -6.18
C CYS A 239 -6.52 -5.42 -7.13
N THR A 240 -6.58 -4.72 -8.26
CA THR A 240 -5.54 -4.76 -9.29
C THR A 240 -4.64 -3.53 -9.24
N ALA A 241 -3.34 -3.73 -9.48
CA ALA A 241 -2.37 -2.67 -9.70
C ALA A 241 -2.16 -2.38 -11.21
N ALA A 242 -3.06 -2.84 -12.09
CA ALA A 242 -2.96 -2.59 -13.52
C ALA A 242 -3.03 -1.08 -13.81
N PRO A 243 -2.18 -0.53 -14.71
CA PRO A 243 -2.19 0.88 -15.06
C PRO A 243 -3.37 1.27 -15.99
N HIS A 244 -4.23 0.31 -16.31
CA HIS A 244 -5.38 0.49 -17.18
C HIS A 244 -6.62 -0.20 -16.59
N GLU A 245 -7.80 0.18 -17.06
CA GLU A 245 -9.06 -0.42 -16.65
C GLU A 245 -9.13 -1.90 -17.05
N ILE A 246 -9.30 -2.77 -16.05
CA ILE A 246 -9.49 -4.21 -16.26
C ILE A 246 -10.97 -4.52 -16.54
N ILE A 247 -11.88 -3.84 -15.82
CA ILE A 247 -13.34 -3.97 -16.02
C ILE A 247 -13.80 -2.77 -16.83
N LYS A 248 -14.15 -3.00 -18.09
CA LYS A 248 -14.59 -1.96 -19.01
C LYS A 248 -16.08 -1.71 -18.88
N LYS A 249 -16.49 -0.44 -18.90
CA LYS A 249 -17.88 0.01 -18.69
C LYS A 249 -18.86 -0.68 -19.64
N GLU A 250 -18.54 -0.71 -20.93
CA GLU A 250 -19.43 -1.26 -21.96
C GLU A 250 -19.65 -2.75 -21.78
N ALA A 251 -18.58 -3.49 -21.47
CA ALA A 251 -18.66 -4.92 -21.26
C ALA A 251 -19.32 -5.27 -19.92
N LEU A 252 -19.15 -4.42 -18.88
CA LEU A 252 -19.85 -4.58 -17.61
C LEU A 252 -21.36 -4.37 -17.80
N ALA A 253 -21.77 -3.30 -18.50
CA ALA A 253 -23.17 -3.02 -18.79
C ALA A 253 -23.85 -4.22 -19.48
N ALA A 254 -23.18 -4.85 -20.44
CA ALA A 254 -23.72 -6.01 -21.17
C ALA A 254 -23.93 -7.28 -20.32
N VAL A 255 -23.30 -7.39 -19.15
CA VAL A 255 -23.49 -8.55 -18.25
C VAL A 255 -24.40 -8.21 -17.05
N MET A 256 -24.77 -6.94 -16.86
CA MET A 256 -25.68 -6.47 -15.81
C MET A 256 -27.14 -6.34 -16.29
N GLU A 257 -27.40 -6.45 -17.62
CA GLU A 257 -28.72 -6.56 -18.23
C GLU A 257 -29.28 -8.00 -18.09
#